data_6d2df9ef8f3993347c2a90b8145f9250
#
_entry.id   6d2df9ef8f3993347c2a90b8145f9250
#
_cell.length_a   1.000
_cell.length_b   1.000
_cell.length_c   1.000
_cell.angle_alpha   90.00
_cell.angle_beta   90.00
_cell.angle_gamma   90.00
#
_symmetry.space_group_name_H-M   'P 1'
#
loop_
_entity.id
_entity.type
_entity.pdbx_description
1 polymer ?
#
loop_
_entity_poly.entity_id
_entity_poly.type
_entity_poly.pdbx_seq_one_letter_code
_entity_poly.pdbx_strand_id
1 'polypeptide(L)'
;MLDYASGALSEGWALAVATHLSMCGSSSSFLRGMETIGGILLDEADEACISDKLLGSVLDKIDSDMISSVGQKKPVDVRTFGSVVPKPLATYVGNDLEALAWKNLGLGVRHLPIELSDKTSSARLISIPAGKPVPEHSHSGRELTVVLSGGFHDVTGEYGPGDVQEAYGDLEHQPHARDSEDCIALAITDAPLRFSGIAARLVQPFFKI
;
A
#
# COMPACT_ATOMS: atom_id res chain seq x y z
N MET A 1 2.71 -2.67 12.65
CA MET A 1 1.35 -2.41 13.19
C MET A 1 1.36 -1.33 14.27
N LEU A 2 2.22 -1.40 15.29
CA LEU A 2 2.30 -0.35 16.32
C LEU A 2 2.61 1.02 15.71
N ASP A 3 3.61 1.11 14.83
CA ASP A 3 3.99 2.37 14.17
C ASP A 3 2.85 2.94 13.30
N TYR A 4 2.00 2.06 12.74
CA TYR A 4 0.79 2.48 12.04
C TYR A 4 -0.24 3.07 13.00
N ALA A 5 -0.52 2.38 14.12
CA ALA A 5 -1.46 2.84 15.14
C ALA A 5 -1.07 4.18 15.76
N SER A 6 0.25 4.42 15.93
CA SER A 6 0.79 5.68 16.46
C SER A 6 0.97 6.78 15.41
N GLY A 7 0.68 6.52 14.12
CA GLY A 7 0.89 7.47 13.04
C GLY A 7 2.36 7.73 12.69
N ALA A 8 3.29 6.84 13.09
CA ALA A 8 4.72 7.01 12.89
C ALA A 8 5.23 6.52 11.52
N LEU A 9 4.39 5.82 10.73
CA LEU A 9 4.79 5.36 9.40
C LEU A 9 4.78 6.50 8.38
N SER A 10 5.74 6.49 7.46
CA SER A 10 5.67 7.30 6.25
C SER A 10 4.54 6.85 5.33
N GLU A 11 4.15 7.72 4.39
CA GLU A 11 2.95 7.57 3.56
C GLU A 11 2.89 6.21 2.85
N GLY A 12 3.95 5.79 2.18
CA GLY A 12 3.95 4.51 1.44
C GLY A 12 3.75 3.30 2.35
N TRP A 13 4.46 3.24 3.48
CA TRP A 13 4.31 2.16 4.45
C TRP A 13 2.92 2.17 5.09
N ALA A 14 2.39 3.35 5.42
CA ALA A 14 1.02 3.51 5.91
C ALA A 14 -0.02 3.03 4.89
N LEU A 15 0.18 3.33 3.59
CA LEU A 15 -0.68 2.86 2.50
C LEU A 15 -0.68 1.33 2.40
N ALA A 16 0.48 0.66 2.48
CA ALA A 16 0.56 -0.80 2.46
C ALA A 16 -0.19 -1.42 3.63
N VAL A 17 0.05 -0.93 4.85
CA VAL A 17 -0.63 -1.42 6.06
C VAL A 17 -2.13 -1.18 5.98
N ALA A 18 -2.59 0.02 5.58
CA ALA A 18 -4.00 0.33 5.42
C ALA A 18 -4.68 -0.59 4.38
N THR A 19 -3.99 -0.86 3.27
CA THR A 19 -4.46 -1.77 2.22
C THR A 19 -4.62 -3.19 2.77
N HIS A 20 -3.61 -3.73 3.45
CA HIS A 20 -3.67 -5.03 4.10
C HIS A 20 -4.83 -5.10 5.12
N LEU A 21 -4.96 -4.11 5.99
CA LEU A 21 -6.02 -4.03 7.01
C LEU A 21 -7.43 -4.03 6.41
N SER A 22 -7.60 -3.46 5.22
CA SER A 22 -8.89 -3.47 4.53
C SER A 22 -9.27 -4.84 3.97
N MET A 23 -8.30 -5.73 3.82
CA MET A 23 -8.45 -7.09 3.28
C MET A 23 -8.38 -8.18 4.36
N CYS A 24 -7.77 -7.91 5.52
CA CYS A 24 -7.51 -8.88 6.59
C CYS A 24 -8.23 -8.50 7.90
N GLY A 25 -9.31 -9.20 8.22
CA GLY A 25 -10.13 -8.91 9.40
C GLY A 25 -9.42 -9.19 10.74
N SER A 26 -8.53 -10.18 10.80
CA SER A 26 -7.75 -10.49 12.02
C SER A 26 -6.76 -9.37 12.34
N SER A 27 -6.05 -8.85 11.35
CA SER A 27 -5.12 -7.73 11.50
C SER A 27 -5.85 -6.44 11.90
N SER A 28 -7.05 -6.20 11.34
CA SER A 28 -7.90 -5.07 11.75
C SER A 28 -8.35 -5.18 13.22
N SER A 29 -8.60 -6.40 13.71
CA SER A 29 -8.95 -6.62 15.12
C SER A 29 -7.76 -6.37 16.04
N PHE A 30 -6.56 -6.75 15.63
CA PHE A 30 -5.33 -6.46 16.36
C PHE A 30 -5.07 -4.93 16.44
N LEU A 31 -5.26 -4.21 15.31
CA LEU A 31 -5.13 -2.75 15.29
C LEU A 31 -6.07 -2.08 16.30
N ARG A 32 -7.36 -2.46 16.33
CA ARG A 32 -8.32 -1.93 17.31
C ARG A 32 -7.87 -2.13 18.76
N GLY A 33 -7.18 -3.25 19.05
CA GLY A 33 -6.56 -3.45 20.37
C GLY A 33 -5.47 -2.42 20.68
N MET A 34 -4.62 -2.10 19.71
CA MET A 34 -3.58 -1.06 19.85
C MET A 34 -4.19 0.33 20.04
N GLU A 35 -5.22 0.67 19.28
CA GLU A 35 -5.96 1.93 19.39
C GLU A 35 -6.64 2.07 20.76
N THR A 36 -7.18 0.96 21.30
CA THR A 36 -7.76 0.95 22.66
C THR A 36 -6.71 1.28 23.73
N ILE A 37 -5.50 0.70 23.60
CA ILE A 37 -4.37 1.02 24.51
C ILE A 37 -4.01 2.50 24.37
N GLY A 38 -3.92 3.01 23.15
CA GLY A 38 -3.67 4.43 22.89
C GLY A 38 -4.72 5.35 23.53
N GLY A 39 -6.01 4.96 23.46
CA GLY A 39 -7.11 5.67 24.11
C GLY A 39 -6.96 5.73 25.64
N ILE A 40 -6.59 4.61 26.28
CA ILE A 40 -6.32 4.57 27.73
C ILE A 40 -5.19 5.50 28.12
N LEU A 41 -4.08 5.48 27.36
CA LEU A 41 -2.95 6.37 27.59
C LEU A 41 -3.32 7.85 27.41
N LEU A 42 -4.22 8.16 26.47
CA LEU A 42 -4.72 9.52 26.28
C LEU A 42 -5.61 9.96 27.45
N ASP A 43 -6.45 9.08 27.98
CA ASP A 43 -7.30 9.36 29.13
C ASP A 43 -6.50 9.60 30.42
N GLU A 44 -5.31 9.01 30.52
CA GLU A 44 -4.41 9.18 31.66
C GLU A 44 -3.47 10.41 31.50
N ALA A 45 -3.46 11.06 30.34
CA ALA A 45 -2.62 12.23 30.09
C ALA A 45 -3.14 13.47 30.82
N ASP A 46 -2.22 14.33 31.27
CA ASP A 46 -2.57 15.59 31.87
C ASP A 46 -3.40 16.49 30.93
N GLU A 47 -4.41 17.16 31.49
CA GLU A 47 -5.21 18.12 30.73
C GLU A 47 -4.36 19.30 30.23
N ALA A 48 -4.47 19.61 28.94
CA ALA A 48 -3.81 20.75 28.34
C ALA A 48 -4.67 22.01 28.52
N CYS A 49 -4.06 23.13 28.92
CA CYS A 49 -4.73 24.43 28.93
C CYS A 49 -5.04 24.88 27.50
N ILE A 50 -6.31 25.01 27.17
CA ILE A 50 -6.77 25.51 25.88
C ILE A 50 -7.42 26.90 26.04
N SER A 51 -7.37 27.70 24.98
CA SER A 51 -8.02 29.02 24.94
C SER A 51 -9.54 28.89 24.93
N ASP A 52 -10.25 29.71 25.70
CA ASP A 52 -11.71 29.78 25.72
C ASP A 52 -12.32 30.02 24.32
N LYS A 53 -11.55 30.60 23.39
CA LYS A 53 -11.96 30.88 22.02
C LYS A 53 -11.72 29.70 21.06
N LEU A 54 -11.04 28.65 21.49
CA LEU A 54 -10.64 27.55 20.60
C LEU A 54 -11.87 26.82 20.04
N LEU A 55 -12.85 26.51 20.87
CA LEU A 55 -14.08 25.85 20.46
C LEU A 55 -14.81 26.65 19.36
N GLY A 56 -15.01 27.95 19.57
CA GLY A 56 -15.62 28.82 18.57
C GLY A 56 -14.85 28.80 17.24
N SER A 57 -13.52 28.92 17.30
CA SER A 57 -12.67 28.88 16.10
C SER A 57 -12.73 27.55 15.36
N VAL A 58 -12.89 26.43 16.05
CA VAL A 58 -13.07 25.10 15.41
C VAL A 58 -14.45 24.99 14.77
N LEU A 59 -15.50 25.42 15.45
CA LEU A 59 -16.87 25.41 14.90
C LEU A 59 -16.98 26.31 13.66
N ASP A 60 -16.39 27.51 13.69
CA ASP A 60 -16.36 28.43 12.53
C ASP A 60 -15.66 27.80 11.32
N LYS A 61 -14.58 27.02 11.55
CA LYS A 61 -13.89 26.29 10.47
C LYS A 61 -14.76 25.17 9.90
N ILE A 62 -15.41 24.39 10.75
CA ILE A 62 -16.31 23.31 10.30
C ILE A 62 -17.44 23.89 9.44
N ASP A 63 -18.04 25.00 9.87
CA ASP A 63 -19.11 25.63 9.13
C ASP A 63 -18.62 26.20 7.78
N SER A 64 -17.43 26.78 7.74
CA SER A 64 -16.83 27.28 6.49
C SER A 64 -16.46 26.15 5.50
N ASP A 65 -15.96 25.02 5.99
CA ASP A 65 -15.63 23.86 5.17
C ASP A 65 -16.88 23.16 4.64
N MET A 66 -17.98 23.12 5.43
CA MET A 66 -19.28 22.60 4.98
C MET A 66 -19.82 23.37 3.78
N ILE A 67 -19.61 24.68 3.70
CA ILE A 67 -20.02 25.51 2.56
C ILE A 67 -19.16 25.20 1.32
N SER A 68 -17.89 24.84 1.49
CA SER A 68 -16.98 24.54 0.40
C SER A 68 -17.06 23.10 -0.12
N SER A 69 -17.59 22.16 0.67
CA SER A 69 -17.57 20.71 0.38
C SER A 69 -18.89 20.13 -0.13
N VAL A 70 -19.87 20.95 -0.54
CA VAL A 70 -21.10 20.49 -1.23
C VAL A 70 -20.83 20.16 -2.71
N GLY A 71 -19.64 19.64 -3.01
CA GLY A 71 -19.37 18.85 -4.20
C GLY A 71 -19.73 17.39 -3.90
N GLN A 72 -20.90 16.98 -4.37
CA GLN A 72 -21.44 15.62 -4.21
C GLN A 72 -20.38 14.56 -4.61
N LYS A 73 -19.75 13.91 -3.63
CA LYS A 73 -19.15 12.59 -3.87
C LYS A 73 -20.33 11.65 -4.14
N LYS A 74 -20.48 11.23 -5.42
CA LYS A 74 -21.43 10.17 -5.79
C LYS A 74 -21.19 8.96 -4.86
N PRO A 75 -22.26 8.33 -4.33
CA PRO A 75 -22.12 7.07 -3.61
C PRO A 75 -21.46 6.06 -4.55
N VAL A 76 -20.33 5.51 -4.14
CA VAL A 76 -19.69 4.41 -4.87
C VAL A 76 -20.57 3.18 -4.64
N ASP A 77 -21.16 2.66 -5.71
CA ASP A 77 -21.96 1.43 -5.69
C ASP A 77 -21.02 0.24 -5.38
N VAL A 78 -21.17 -0.36 -4.21
CA VAL A 78 -20.31 -1.42 -3.65
C VAL A 78 -20.75 -2.80 -4.15
N ARG A 79 -21.22 -2.93 -5.38
CA ARG A 79 -21.69 -4.21 -5.92
C ARG A 79 -21.10 -4.52 -7.29
N THR A 80 -19.85 -5.00 -7.29
CA THR A 80 -19.42 -5.96 -8.31
C THR A 80 -18.22 -6.74 -7.76
N PHE A 81 -18.37 -8.04 -7.59
CA PHE A 81 -17.28 -8.98 -7.33
C PHE A 81 -16.47 -9.13 -8.62
N GLY A 82 -15.47 -8.26 -8.78
CA GLY A 82 -14.51 -8.28 -9.87
C GLY A 82 -13.53 -7.14 -9.59
N SER A 83 -12.32 -7.45 -9.16
CA SER A 83 -11.18 -6.54 -8.93
C SER A 83 -11.49 -5.20 -8.24
N VAL A 84 -12.18 -5.24 -7.10
CA VAL A 84 -12.39 -4.02 -6.30
C VAL A 84 -11.07 -3.60 -5.68
N VAL A 85 -10.56 -2.45 -6.13
CA VAL A 85 -9.38 -1.83 -5.52
C VAL A 85 -9.66 -1.55 -4.04
N PRO A 86 -8.80 -1.98 -3.09
CA PRO A 86 -8.95 -1.64 -1.68
C PRO A 86 -9.11 -0.14 -1.47
N LYS A 87 -10.06 0.28 -0.60
CA LYS A 87 -10.39 1.70 -0.40
C LYS A 87 -9.19 2.61 -0.15
N PRO A 88 -8.20 2.25 0.70
CA PRO A 88 -7.02 3.09 0.90
C PRO A 88 -6.24 3.32 -0.39
N LEU A 89 -6.11 2.30 -1.23
CA LEU A 89 -5.40 2.37 -2.50
C LEU A 89 -6.19 3.12 -3.57
N ALA A 90 -7.52 3.00 -3.56
CA ALA A 90 -8.41 3.65 -4.54
C ALA A 90 -8.27 5.18 -4.58
N THR A 91 -7.84 5.82 -3.49
CA THR A 91 -7.60 7.26 -3.44
C THR A 91 -6.41 7.69 -4.30
N TYR A 92 -5.48 6.77 -4.58
CA TYR A 92 -4.28 7.01 -5.39
C TYR A 92 -4.46 6.60 -6.86
N VAL A 93 -5.13 5.48 -7.10
CA VAL A 93 -5.17 4.86 -8.43
C VAL A 93 -6.58 4.79 -9.05
N GLY A 94 -7.62 5.16 -8.30
CA GLY A 94 -9.01 4.97 -8.73
C GLY A 94 -9.53 3.57 -8.41
N ASN A 95 -10.75 3.28 -8.87
CA ASN A 95 -11.50 2.09 -8.46
C ASN A 95 -11.43 0.92 -9.46
N ASP A 96 -10.74 1.08 -10.58
CA ASP A 96 -10.71 0.11 -11.67
C ASP A 96 -9.27 -0.21 -12.07
N LEU A 97 -8.79 -1.41 -11.71
CA LEU A 97 -7.43 -1.87 -12.05
C LEU A 97 -7.24 -2.11 -13.55
N GLU A 98 -8.31 -2.39 -14.30
CA GLU A 98 -8.23 -2.64 -15.75
C GLU A 98 -8.04 -1.34 -16.53
N ALA A 99 -8.62 -0.24 -16.04
CA ALA A 99 -8.52 1.08 -16.66
C ALA A 99 -7.19 1.80 -16.39
N LEU A 100 -6.29 1.23 -15.59
CA LEU A 100 -5.03 1.86 -15.23
C LEU A 100 -4.04 1.94 -16.41
N ALA A 101 -3.26 3.01 -16.45
CA ALA A 101 -2.22 3.23 -17.46
C ALA A 101 -0.95 2.42 -17.15
N TRP A 102 -1.07 1.09 -17.21
CA TRP A 102 0.04 0.18 -16.97
C TRP A 102 1.20 0.40 -17.92
N LYS A 103 2.42 0.40 -17.39
CA LYS A 103 3.67 0.43 -18.16
C LYS A 103 4.28 -0.96 -18.20
N ASN A 104 4.77 -1.39 -19.38
CA ASN A 104 5.38 -2.71 -19.54
C ASN A 104 6.83 -2.70 -19.03
N LEU A 105 7.18 -3.70 -18.22
CA LEU A 105 8.54 -3.96 -17.72
C LEU A 105 9.27 -5.09 -18.47
N GLY A 106 8.62 -5.72 -19.46
CA GLY A 106 9.13 -6.90 -20.16
C GLY A 106 8.56 -8.22 -19.61
N LEU A 107 8.68 -9.29 -20.39
CA LEU A 107 8.15 -10.63 -20.06
C LEU A 107 6.64 -10.66 -19.72
N GLY A 108 5.89 -9.63 -20.12
CA GLY A 108 4.49 -9.46 -19.79
C GLY A 108 4.22 -8.81 -18.43
N VAL A 109 5.25 -8.63 -17.61
CA VAL A 109 5.14 -7.90 -16.33
C VAL A 109 4.86 -6.43 -16.59
N ARG A 110 3.89 -5.88 -15.88
CA ARG A 110 3.47 -4.47 -15.97
C ARG A 110 3.56 -3.81 -14.59
N HIS A 111 3.77 -2.52 -14.56
CA HIS A 111 3.73 -1.74 -13.33
C HIS A 111 3.00 -0.40 -13.51
N LEU A 112 2.55 0.15 -12.41
CA LEU A 112 2.03 1.50 -12.30
C LEU A 112 2.67 2.18 -11.08
N PRO A 113 3.55 3.17 -11.28
CA PRO A 113 4.05 4.00 -10.17
C PRO A 113 2.91 4.78 -9.51
N ILE A 114 2.93 4.85 -8.18
CA ILE A 114 1.99 5.63 -7.38
C ILE A 114 2.75 6.84 -6.85
N GLU A 115 2.21 8.04 -7.07
CA GLU A 115 2.79 9.26 -6.54
C GLU A 115 2.45 9.40 -5.06
N LEU A 116 3.49 9.51 -4.23
CA LEU A 116 3.40 9.79 -2.80
C LEU A 116 3.76 11.25 -2.56
N SER A 117 3.17 11.86 -1.53
CA SER A 117 3.48 13.25 -1.13
C SER A 117 4.84 13.34 -0.45
N ASP A 118 5.22 12.31 0.31
CA ASP A 118 6.60 12.17 0.80
C ASP A 118 7.49 11.46 -0.24
N LYS A 119 8.81 11.58 -0.06
CA LYS A 119 9.81 10.95 -0.94
C LYS A 119 10.71 9.96 -0.21
N THR A 120 10.25 9.46 0.92
CA THR A 120 11.00 8.53 1.77
C THR A 120 10.90 7.10 1.28
N SER A 121 9.89 6.81 0.46
CA SER A 121 9.67 5.50 -0.16
C SER A 121 9.11 5.65 -1.57
N SER A 122 9.15 4.58 -2.34
CA SER A 122 8.45 4.47 -3.62
C SER A 122 7.31 3.46 -3.51
N ALA A 123 6.19 3.75 -4.17
CA ALA A 123 5.02 2.88 -4.23
C ALA A 123 4.69 2.53 -5.68
N ARG A 124 4.29 1.30 -5.94
CA ARG A 124 3.85 0.87 -7.26
C ARG A 124 2.89 -0.31 -7.18
N LEU A 125 1.98 -0.38 -8.14
CA LEU A 125 1.33 -1.64 -8.47
C LEU A 125 2.21 -2.43 -9.43
N ILE A 126 2.22 -3.75 -9.26
CA ILE A 126 2.89 -4.71 -10.14
C ILE A 126 1.84 -5.73 -10.58
N SER A 127 1.79 -6.03 -11.89
CA SER A 127 0.97 -7.09 -12.47
C SER A 127 1.89 -8.11 -13.12
N ILE A 128 1.83 -9.35 -12.65
CA ILE A 128 2.66 -10.46 -13.09
C ILE A 128 1.71 -11.47 -13.74
N PRO A 129 1.87 -11.79 -15.04
CA PRO A 129 1.02 -12.78 -15.70
C PRO A 129 1.12 -14.17 -15.07
N ALA A 130 0.04 -14.94 -15.14
CA ALA A 130 -0.03 -16.31 -14.65
C ALA A 130 1.19 -17.15 -15.07
N GLY A 131 1.81 -17.85 -14.12
CA GLY A 131 2.97 -18.71 -14.32
C GLY A 131 4.27 -17.97 -14.73
N LYS A 132 4.33 -16.64 -14.65
CA LYS A 132 5.55 -15.89 -15.00
C LYS A 132 6.30 -15.45 -13.77
N PRO A 133 7.66 -15.45 -13.84
CA PRO A 133 8.49 -14.88 -12.79
C PRO A 133 8.71 -13.38 -12.98
N VAL A 134 8.97 -12.70 -11.86
CA VAL A 134 9.73 -11.44 -11.85
C VAL A 134 11.22 -11.78 -11.97
N PRO A 135 12.06 -10.94 -12.59
CA PRO A 135 13.50 -11.16 -12.57
C PRO A 135 14.04 -11.30 -11.14
N GLU A 136 14.99 -12.22 -10.95
CA GLU A 136 15.66 -12.43 -9.66
C GLU A 136 16.34 -11.14 -9.19
N HIS A 137 16.11 -10.79 -7.93
CA HIS A 137 16.60 -9.54 -7.35
C HIS A 137 16.78 -9.66 -5.83
N SER A 138 17.53 -8.71 -5.30
CA SER A 138 17.66 -8.45 -3.87
C SER A 138 17.34 -6.98 -3.55
N HIS A 139 17.36 -6.63 -2.29
CA HIS A 139 16.93 -5.33 -1.80
C HIS A 139 18.10 -4.56 -1.18
N SER A 140 18.25 -3.26 -1.52
CA SER A 140 19.19 -2.38 -0.83
C SER A 140 18.62 -1.86 0.49
N GLY A 141 17.30 -1.92 0.65
CA GLY A 141 16.54 -1.52 1.82
C GLY A 141 15.47 -2.55 2.13
N ARG A 142 14.30 -2.08 2.54
CA ARG A 142 13.12 -2.92 2.81
C ARG A 142 12.11 -2.81 1.68
N GLU A 143 11.42 -3.91 1.44
CA GLU A 143 10.23 -3.96 0.61
C GLU A 143 9.08 -4.58 1.38
N LEU A 144 7.88 -4.02 1.21
CA LEU A 144 6.63 -4.58 1.67
C LEU A 144 5.72 -4.78 0.47
N THR A 145 5.36 -6.04 0.20
CA THR A 145 4.48 -6.41 -0.91
C THR A 145 3.15 -6.94 -0.38
N VAL A 146 2.05 -6.27 -0.74
CA VAL A 146 0.67 -6.68 -0.39
C VAL A 146 0.01 -7.26 -1.63
N VAL A 147 -0.43 -8.51 -1.58
CA VAL A 147 -1.15 -9.14 -2.69
C VAL A 147 -2.59 -8.63 -2.73
N LEU A 148 -3.02 -8.12 -3.88
CA LEU A 148 -4.38 -7.60 -4.11
C LEU A 148 -5.28 -8.64 -4.77
N SER A 149 -4.75 -9.37 -5.76
CA SER A 149 -5.45 -10.48 -6.42
C SER A 149 -4.45 -11.50 -6.96
N GLY A 150 -4.94 -12.72 -7.21
CA GLY A 150 -4.08 -13.84 -7.60
C GLY A 150 -3.18 -14.29 -6.48
N GLY A 151 -1.91 -14.45 -6.78
CA GLY A 151 -0.92 -14.81 -5.80
C GLY A 151 0.42 -15.13 -6.43
N PHE A 152 1.43 -15.19 -5.60
CA PHE A 152 2.79 -15.59 -5.99
C PHE A 152 3.42 -16.50 -4.94
N HIS A 153 4.50 -17.15 -5.32
CA HIS A 153 5.37 -17.91 -4.42
C HIS A 153 6.83 -17.60 -4.72
N ASP A 154 7.68 -17.75 -3.72
CA ASP A 154 9.14 -17.69 -3.83
C ASP A 154 9.81 -18.53 -2.72
N VAL A 155 11.11 -18.30 -2.49
CA VAL A 155 11.89 -19.02 -1.45
C VAL A 155 11.40 -18.76 -0.02
N THR A 156 10.59 -17.70 0.22
CA THR A 156 10.09 -17.34 1.55
C THR A 156 8.70 -17.91 1.83
N GLY A 157 7.96 -18.31 0.80
CA GLY A 157 6.63 -18.92 0.97
C GLY A 157 5.67 -18.65 -0.18
N GLU A 158 4.38 -18.86 0.10
CA GLU A 158 3.27 -18.60 -0.81
C GLU A 158 2.40 -17.47 -0.25
N TYR A 159 1.98 -16.57 -1.13
CA TYR A 159 1.22 -15.37 -0.78
C TYR A 159 -0.03 -15.27 -1.65
N GLY A 160 -1.18 -15.06 -1.03
CA GLY A 160 -2.48 -14.87 -1.66
C GLY A 160 -3.09 -13.51 -1.31
N PRO A 161 -4.32 -13.22 -1.80
CA PRO A 161 -4.95 -11.92 -1.58
C PRO A 161 -5.05 -11.53 -0.10
N GLY A 162 -4.57 -10.34 0.23
CA GLY A 162 -4.47 -9.82 1.60
C GLY A 162 -3.19 -10.20 2.33
N ASP A 163 -2.40 -11.16 1.84
CA ASP A 163 -1.12 -11.51 2.46
C ASP A 163 -0.08 -10.42 2.22
N VAL A 164 0.91 -10.39 3.11
CA VAL A 164 2.01 -9.43 3.09
C VAL A 164 3.33 -10.19 3.13
N GLN A 165 4.21 -9.88 2.18
CA GLN A 165 5.62 -10.26 2.22
C GLN A 165 6.45 -9.06 2.65
N GLU A 166 7.35 -9.26 3.60
CA GLU A 166 8.42 -8.31 3.92
C GLU A 166 9.75 -8.90 3.45
N ALA A 167 10.45 -8.17 2.59
CA ALA A 167 11.77 -8.51 2.10
C ALA A 167 12.78 -7.41 2.48
N TYR A 168 13.97 -7.81 2.91
CA TYR A 168 15.01 -6.86 3.32
C TYR A 168 16.41 -7.47 3.18
N GLY A 169 17.41 -6.60 3.09
CA GLY A 169 18.82 -6.98 3.08
C GLY A 169 19.18 -7.82 1.87
N ASP A 170 19.98 -8.88 2.13
CA ASP A 170 20.51 -9.75 1.08
C ASP A 170 19.56 -10.90 0.68
N LEU A 171 18.27 -10.79 1.00
CA LEU A 171 17.29 -11.75 0.50
C LEU A 171 17.24 -11.67 -1.02
N GLU A 172 17.84 -12.67 -1.67
CA GLU A 172 17.75 -12.87 -3.11
C GLU A 172 16.54 -13.77 -3.39
N HIS A 173 15.57 -13.25 -4.14
CA HIS A 173 14.37 -13.98 -4.44
C HIS A 173 13.84 -13.72 -5.85
N GLN A 174 13.02 -14.65 -6.33
CA GLN A 174 12.36 -14.58 -7.61
C GLN A 174 10.89 -14.91 -7.44
N PRO A 175 10.01 -13.92 -7.23
CA PRO A 175 8.57 -14.15 -7.17
C PRO A 175 8.02 -14.72 -8.47
N HIS A 176 7.23 -15.79 -8.37
CA HIS A 176 6.52 -16.43 -9.49
C HIS A 176 5.02 -16.31 -9.25
N ALA A 177 4.28 -15.72 -10.18
CA ALA A 177 2.83 -15.75 -10.13
C ALA A 177 2.30 -17.18 -10.21
N ARG A 178 1.19 -17.47 -9.52
CA ARG A 178 0.51 -18.77 -9.63
C ARG A 178 0.10 -19.03 -11.08
N ASP A 179 0.07 -20.32 -11.47
CA ASP A 179 -0.27 -20.71 -12.85
C ASP A 179 -1.73 -20.41 -13.24
N SER A 180 -2.61 -20.27 -12.26
CA SER A 180 -4.05 -20.15 -12.47
C SER A 180 -4.54 -18.76 -12.82
N GLU A 181 -3.79 -17.70 -12.44
CA GLU A 181 -4.26 -16.32 -12.57
C GLU A 181 -3.13 -15.32 -12.45
N ASP A 182 -3.33 -14.11 -13.03
CA ASP A 182 -2.38 -13.01 -12.90
C ASP A 182 -2.29 -12.56 -11.43
N CYS A 183 -1.08 -12.27 -10.96
CA CYS A 183 -0.86 -11.69 -9.64
C CYS A 183 -0.81 -10.15 -9.75
N ILE A 184 -1.64 -9.47 -8.99
CA ILE A 184 -1.55 -8.01 -8.81
C ILE A 184 -1.19 -7.73 -7.35
N ALA A 185 -0.11 -6.96 -7.16
CA ALA A 185 0.40 -6.62 -5.84
C ALA A 185 0.75 -5.13 -5.74
N LEU A 186 0.64 -4.60 -4.52
CA LEU A 186 1.17 -3.29 -4.13
C LEU A 186 2.55 -3.49 -3.50
N ALA A 187 3.59 -2.93 -4.10
CA ALA A 187 4.95 -2.96 -3.57
C ALA A 187 5.38 -1.57 -3.10
N ILE A 188 5.92 -1.49 -1.89
CA ILE A 188 6.51 -0.31 -1.27
C ILE A 188 7.97 -0.59 -0.97
N THR A 189 8.88 0.28 -1.44
CA THR A 189 10.33 0.13 -1.20
C THR A 189 10.94 1.43 -0.70
N ASP A 190 11.90 1.36 0.21
CA ASP A 190 12.66 2.52 0.70
C ASP A 190 14.03 2.68 -0.01
N ALA A 191 14.42 1.72 -0.84
CA ALA A 191 15.62 1.80 -1.67
C ALA A 191 15.45 1.05 -3.00
N PRO A 192 16.26 1.35 -4.02
CA PRO A 192 16.20 0.66 -5.32
C PRO A 192 16.51 -0.84 -5.19
N LEU A 193 15.84 -1.64 -6.03
CA LEU A 193 16.13 -3.07 -6.19
C LEU A 193 17.52 -3.29 -6.79
N ARG A 194 18.11 -4.46 -6.52
CA ARG A 194 19.37 -4.93 -7.12
C ARG A 194 19.10 -6.20 -7.91
N PHE A 195 19.10 -6.11 -9.22
CA PHE A 195 18.90 -7.28 -10.08
C PHE A 195 20.18 -8.11 -10.21
N SER A 196 20.06 -9.42 -10.09
CA SER A 196 21.18 -10.37 -10.19
C SER A 196 21.61 -10.60 -11.65
N GLY A 197 20.67 -10.51 -12.60
CA GLY A 197 20.93 -10.75 -14.04
C GLY A 197 21.56 -9.55 -14.78
N ILE A 198 22.56 -9.81 -15.63
CA ILE A 198 23.23 -8.76 -16.43
C ILE A 198 22.22 -8.01 -17.32
N ALA A 199 21.31 -8.71 -17.99
CA ALA A 199 20.29 -8.09 -18.83
C ALA A 199 19.33 -7.21 -18.02
N ALA A 200 18.90 -7.63 -16.83
CA ALA A 200 18.03 -6.87 -15.95
C ALA A 200 18.75 -5.61 -15.41
N ARG A 201 20.02 -5.71 -15.07
CA ARG A 201 20.86 -4.55 -14.67
C ARG A 201 20.99 -3.49 -15.76
N LEU A 202 21.09 -3.88 -17.02
CA LEU A 202 21.20 -2.93 -18.14
C LEU A 202 19.93 -2.12 -18.38
N VAL A 203 18.76 -2.69 -18.08
CA VAL A 203 17.46 -2.00 -18.26
C VAL A 203 16.96 -1.31 -17.01
N GLN A 204 17.51 -1.61 -15.83
CA GLN A 204 17.12 -1.03 -14.54
C GLN A 204 17.03 0.50 -14.53
N PRO A 205 18.00 1.28 -15.09
CA PRO A 205 17.94 2.74 -15.08
C PRO A 205 16.72 3.32 -15.81
N PHE A 206 16.20 2.59 -16.80
CA PHE A 206 15.04 3.03 -17.59
C PHE A 206 13.71 2.83 -16.84
N PHE A 207 13.67 1.94 -15.87
CA PHE A 207 12.46 1.63 -15.11
C PHE A 207 12.36 2.38 -13.79
N LYS A 208 13.45 3.03 -13.34
CA LYS A 208 13.53 3.74 -12.04
C LYS A 208 13.01 2.85 -10.88
N ILE A 209 13.46 1.60 -10.86
CA ILE A 209 13.09 0.56 -9.89
C ILE A 209 14.27 0.29 -8.98
#